data_b7ac380fc0336ad403f88eb9e396826a
#
_entry.id   b7ac380fc0336ad403f88eb9e396826a
#
_cell.length_a   1.000
_cell.length_b   1.000
_cell.length_c   1.000
_cell.angle_alpha   90.00
_cell.angle_beta   90.00
_cell.angle_gamma   90.00
#
_symmetry.space_group_name_H-M   'P 1'
#
loop_
_entity.id
_entity.type
_entity.pdbx_description
1 polymer ?
#
loop_
_entity_poly.entity_id
_entity_poly.type
_entity_poly.pdbx_seq_one_letter_code
_entity_poly.pdbx_strand_id
1 'polypeptide(L)'
;MSCGKGIHHHGDTSNCVCDVVRAIADAQNEVVENVCDVSCERSIESLLDPAAANDLNTVPFILYGKDLNPFKGFGIDFKRNKNNMNDPKFECVESFVFRVKTVDDDCCAVLELLAFAEDGGRGDGGGRGDGGGRGGRKDKDGDDPCNQIDEQKLEDLVATGICITVDLSCFCAITCLPAVSLF
;
A
#
# COMPACT_ATOMS: atom_id res chain seq x y z
N MET A 1 -1.76 -25.24 22.16
CA MET A 1 -1.34 -26.53 21.60
C MET A 1 0.17 -26.53 21.48
N SER A 2 0.86 -27.43 22.17
CA SER A 2 2.31 -27.49 22.18
C SER A 2 2.80 -28.25 20.96
N CYS A 3 3.67 -27.66 20.14
CA CYS A 3 4.39 -28.38 19.09
C CYS A 3 5.23 -29.48 19.73
N GLY A 4 5.08 -30.72 19.22
CA GLY A 4 5.70 -31.91 19.79
C GLY A 4 7.22 -31.81 19.86
N LYS A 5 7.77 -32.41 20.93
CA LYS A 5 9.21 -32.54 21.20
C LYS A 5 9.91 -33.35 20.09
N GLY A 6 10.85 -32.72 19.40
CA GLY A 6 11.79 -33.37 18.50
C GLY A 6 13.15 -32.70 18.57
N ILE A 7 14.09 -33.36 19.19
CA ILE A 7 15.57 -33.22 19.13
C ILE A 7 16.18 -31.85 19.43
N HIS A 8 16.85 -31.77 20.57
CA HIS A 8 17.64 -30.63 21.05
C HIS A 8 18.79 -30.28 20.09
N HIS A 9 18.78 -29.04 19.60
CA HIS A 9 19.96 -28.26 19.30
C HIS A 9 19.85 -26.89 19.96
N HIS A 10 20.98 -26.41 20.48
CA HIS A 10 21.16 -25.23 21.31
C HIS A 10 20.52 -23.95 20.75
N GLY A 11 19.66 -23.31 21.56
CA GLY A 11 19.67 -21.85 21.70
C GLY A 11 18.97 -21.05 20.58
N ASP A 12 17.91 -21.60 19.94
CA ASP A 12 17.00 -20.79 19.12
C ASP A 12 15.57 -21.21 19.45
N THR A 13 14.70 -20.25 19.70
CA THR A 13 13.25 -20.49 19.81
C THR A 13 12.76 -20.90 18.43
N SER A 14 12.93 -22.20 18.07
CA SER A 14 12.48 -22.72 16.78
C SER A 14 10.98 -22.45 16.66
N ASN A 15 10.61 -21.57 15.77
CA ASN A 15 9.23 -21.36 15.38
C ASN A 15 8.85 -22.51 14.43
N CYS A 16 8.13 -23.49 14.94
CA CYS A 16 7.78 -24.69 14.19
C CYS A 16 7.08 -24.39 12.84
N VAL A 17 6.35 -23.28 12.74
CA VAL A 17 5.77 -22.81 11.46
C VAL A 17 6.86 -22.33 10.51
N CYS A 18 7.82 -21.55 10.99
CA CYS A 18 8.93 -21.05 10.18
C CYS A 18 9.78 -22.23 9.61
N ASP A 19 10.05 -23.23 10.45
CA ASP A 19 10.85 -24.40 10.02
C ASP A 19 10.14 -25.22 8.94
N VAL A 20 8.82 -25.41 9.08
CA VAL A 20 8.03 -26.11 8.06
C VAL A 20 7.97 -25.30 6.76
N VAL A 21 7.73 -23.98 6.83
CA VAL A 21 7.67 -23.12 5.63
C VAL A 21 9.02 -23.06 4.93
N ARG A 22 10.12 -23.01 5.69
CA ARG A 22 11.49 -23.07 5.11
C ARG A 22 11.74 -24.40 4.38
N ALA A 23 11.38 -25.53 4.99
CA ALA A 23 11.52 -26.83 4.35
C ALA A 23 10.67 -26.94 3.06
N ILE A 24 9.49 -26.32 3.03
CA ILE A 24 8.66 -26.23 1.82
C ILE A 24 9.37 -25.40 0.75
N ALA A 25 9.90 -24.21 1.12
CA ALA A 25 10.60 -23.33 0.18
C ALA A 25 11.83 -24.02 -0.43
N ASP A 26 12.63 -24.67 0.40
CA ASP A 26 13.82 -25.41 -0.04
C ASP A 26 13.42 -26.52 -1.04
N ALA A 27 12.40 -27.32 -0.74
CA ALA A 27 11.92 -28.37 -1.62
C ALA A 27 11.36 -27.83 -2.95
N GLN A 28 10.67 -26.69 -2.91
CA GLN A 28 10.12 -26.05 -4.11
C GLN A 28 11.24 -25.49 -5.01
N ASN A 29 12.26 -24.87 -4.43
CA ASN A 29 13.39 -24.31 -5.17
C ASN A 29 14.26 -25.37 -5.85
N GLU A 30 14.25 -26.62 -5.36
CA GLU A 30 14.90 -27.75 -6.05
C GLU A 30 14.18 -28.17 -7.35
N VAL A 31 12.90 -27.83 -7.47
CA VAL A 31 12.05 -28.32 -8.58
C VAL A 31 11.78 -27.23 -9.62
N VAL A 32 11.57 -26.00 -9.18
CA VAL A 32 11.21 -24.85 -10.04
C VAL A 32 11.83 -23.60 -9.47
N GLU A 33 12.35 -22.74 -10.34
CA GLU A 33 12.74 -21.39 -9.95
C GLU A 33 11.48 -20.57 -9.59
N ASN A 34 11.21 -20.47 -8.29
CA ASN A 34 10.02 -19.82 -7.76
C ASN A 34 10.26 -18.33 -7.57
N VAL A 35 10.00 -17.52 -8.59
CA VAL A 35 10.00 -16.05 -8.50
C VAL A 35 8.57 -15.56 -8.52
N CYS A 36 8.19 -14.74 -7.53
CA CYS A 36 6.90 -14.08 -7.56
C CYS A 36 6.87 -13.02 -8.68
N ASP A 37 5.80 -12.98 -9.47
CA ASP A 37 5.64 -11.96 -10.51
C ASP A 37 5.48 -10.55 -9.91
N VAL A 38 4.87 -10.47 -8.72
CA VAL A 38 4.73 -9.23 -7.95
C VAL A 38 5.28 -9.46 -6.54
N SER A 39 6.32 -8.74 -6.17
CA SER A 39 6.94 -8.78 -4.84
C SER A 39 7.69 -7.47 -4.56
N CYS A 40 8.06 -7.23 -3.30
CA CYS A 40 8.88 -6.06 -2.96
C CYS A 40 10.24 -6.10 -3.66
N GLU A 41 10.86 -7.27 -3.75
CA GLU A 41 12.13 -7.46 -4.43
C GLU A 41 12.05 -7.08 -5.92
N ARG A 42 11.07 -7.64 -6.63
CA ARG A 42 10.81 -7.29 -8.05
C ARG A 42 10.53 -5.81 -8.27
N SER A 43 9.76 -5.22 -7.37
CA SER A 43 9.42 -3.80 -7.47
C SER A 43 10.63 -2.90 -7.24
N ILE A 44 11.52 -3.27 -6.30
CA ILE A 44 12.79 -2.58 -6.06
C ILE A 44 13.74 -2.77 -7.24
N GLU A 45 13.88 -3.96 -7.77
CA GLU A 45 14.68 -4.24 -8.97
C GLU A 45 14.20 -3.40 -10.15
N SER A 46 12.90 -3.35 -10.40
CA SER A 46 12.31 -2.53 -11.46
C SER A 46 12.57 -1.03 -11.29
N LEU A 47 12.58 -0.55 -10.04
CA LEU A 47 12.91 0.84 -9.72
C LEU A 47 14.37 1.17 -10.03
N LEU A 48 15.27 0.22 -9.82
CA LEU A 48 16.72 0.39 -9.99
C LEU A 48 17.20 0.07 -11.41
N ASP A 49 16.35 -0.48 -12.28
CA ASP A 49 16.72 -0.86 -13.64
C ASP A 49 16.94 0.38 -14.52
N PRO A 50 18.17 0.65 -14.94
CA PRO A 50 18.48 1.79 -15.80
C PRO A 50 17.93 1.66 -17.23
N ALA A 51 17.49 0.46 -17.61
CA ALA A 51 16.87 0.18 -18.91
C ALA A 51 15.35 0.28 -18.85
N ALA A 52 14.76 0.49 -17.68
CA ALA A 52 13.32 0.75 -17.56
C ALA A 52 12.96 2.00 -18.37
N ALA A 53 12.12 1.80 -19.39
CA ALA A 53 11.74 2.86 -20.34
C ALA A 53 10.89 3.98 -19.73
N ASN A 54 10.55 3.86 -18.45
CA ASN A 54 9.73 4.79 -17.69
C ASN A 54 10.55 5.30 -16.51
N ASP A 55 10.51 6.60 -16.26
CA ASP A 55 11.16 7.25 -15.11
C ASP A 55 10.50 6.83 -13.79
N LEU A 56 10.57 5.52 -13.47
CA LEU A 56 10.05 4.98 -12.22
C LEU A 56 10.76 5.62 -11.04
N ASN A 57 10.01 6.06 -10.05
CA ASN A 57 10.58 6.78 -8.90
C ASN A 57 9.99 6.34 -7.54
N THR A 58 9.04 5.41 -7.55
CA THR A 58 8.33 5.02 -6.33
C THR A 58 7.96 3.54 -6.37
N VAL A 59 8.20 2.84 -5.26
CA VAL A 59 7.58 1.55 -4.95
C VAL A 59 6.48 1.80 -3.93
N PRO A 60 5.21 1.75 -4.32
CA PRO A 60 4.10 1.85 -3.37
C PRO A 60 3.96 0.56 -2.57
N PHE A 61 3.46 0.66 -1.33
CA PHE A 61 3.29 -0.51 -0.48
C PHE A 61 2.13 -0.37 0.50
N ILE A 62 1.70 -1.53 1.03
CA ILE A 62 0.71 -1.68 2.11
C ILE A 62 1.43 -2.28 3.31
N LEU A 63 1.14 -1.78 4.51
CA LEU A 63 1.64 -2.30 5.77
C LEU A 63 0.54 -3.04 6.53
N TYR A 64 0.96 -4.04 7.31
CA TYR A 64 0.07 -4.82 8.16
C TYR A 64 0.53 -4.74 9.62
N GLY A 65 -0.40 -4.39 10.51
CA GLY A 65 -0.16 -4.34 11.94
C GLY A 65 0.11 -5.73 12.53
N LYS A 66 0.54 -5.77 13.79
CA LYS A 66 0.78 -7.04 14.51
C LYS A 66 -0.48 -7.88 14.70
N ASP A 67 -1.64 -7.30 14.53
CA ASP A 67 -2.94 -7.97 14.50
C ASP A 67 -3.30 -8.55 13.13
N LEU A 68 -2.37 -8.46 12.16
CA LEU A 68 -2.51 -8.91 10.78
C LEU A 68 -3.55 -8.11 9.97
N ASN A 69 -4.05 -7.00 10.49
CA ASN A 69 -4.92 -6.12 9.75
C ASN A 69 -4.11 -5.14 8.89
N PRO A 70 -4.57 -4.80 7.69
CA PRO A 70 -3.94 -3.77 6.89
C PRO A 70 -4.04 -2.41 7.60
N PHE A 71 -2.92 -1.70 7.63
CA PHE A 71 -2.84 -0.38 8.26
C PHE A 71 -3.43 0.68 7.35
N LYS A 72 -4.40 1.42 7.86
CA LYS A 72 -5.01 2.57 7.18
C LYS A 72 -4.46 3.86 7.79
N GLY A 73 -3.75 4.63 7.01
CA GLY A 73 -3.24 5.94 7.42
C GLY A 73 -4.29 7.03 7.23
N PHE A 74 -4.33 7.96 8.16
CA PHE A 74 -5.20 9.14 8.10
C PHE A 74 -4.35 10.40 8.12
N GLY A 75 -4.74 11.36 7.28
CA GLY A 75 -4.12 12.66 7.23
C GLY A 75 -5.14 13.75 6.99
N ILE A 76 -4.71 14.99 7.04
CA ILE A 76 -5.58 16.14 6.90
C ILE A 76 -5.05 17.05 5.81
N ASP A 77 -5.90 17.36 4.85
CA ASP A 77 -5.69 18.39 3.84
C ASP A 77 -6.53 19.64 4.14
N PHE A 78 -6.17 20.75 3.50
CA PHE A 78 -6.88 22.01 3.58
C PHE A 78 -7.48 22.38 2.22
N LYS A 79 -8.77 22.13 2.04
CA LYS A 79 -9.46 22.63 0.84
C LYS A 79 -9.74 24.11 0.98
N ARG A 80 -9.12 24.90 0.10
CA ARG A 80 -9.52 26.30 -0.10
C ARG A 80 -10.76 26.32 -0.98
N ASN A 81 -11.86 26.80 -0.43
CA ASN A 81 -13.08 26.99 -1.21
C ASN A 81 -12.80 28.01 -2.35
N LYS A 82 -12.95 27.57 -3.61
CA LYS A 82 -12.74 28.44 -4.79
C LYS A 82 -13.61 29.70 -4.77
N ASN A 83 -14.73 29.69 -4.05
CA ASN A 83 -15.69 30.81 -3.93
C ASN A 83 -15.49 31.68 -2.68
N ASN A 84 -14.68 31.22 -1.70
CA ASN A 84 -14.38 31.96 -0.49
C ASN A 84 -13.01 31.59 0.05
N MET A 85 -11.98 32.32 -0.36
CA MET A 85 -10.59 32.07 0.04
C MET A 85 -10.32 32.20 1.55
N ASN A 86 -11.27 32.76 2.30
CA ASN A 86 -11.11 33.07 3.72
C ASN A 86 -11.71 31.99 4.64
N ASP A 87 -12.25 30.89 4.10
CA ASP A 87 -12.84 29.80 4.89
C ASP A 87 -12.24 28.44 4.47
N PRO A 88 -10.98 28.15 4.87
CA PRO A 88 -10.36 26.86 4.60
C PRO A 88 -11.04 25.79 5.44
N LYS A 89 -11.43 24.69 4.81
CA LYS A 89 -12.03 23.53 5.48
C LYS A 89 -11.01 22.39 5.55
N PHE A 90 -11.01 21.69 6.66
CA PHE A 90 -10.29 20.43 6.79
C PHE A 90 -10.97 19.35 5.97
N GLU A 91 -10.16 18.56 5.28
CA GLU A 91 -10.57 17.36 4.62
C GLU A 91 -9.73 16.19 5.14
N CYS A 92 -10.39 15.13 5.57
CA CYS A 92 -9.71 13.91 5.95
C CYS A 92 -9.33 13.13 4.69
N VAL A 93 -8.07 12.75 4.59
CA VAL A 93 -7.53 11.87 3.56
C VAL A 93 -7.12 10.59 4.23
N GLU A 94 -7.57 9.46 3.70
CA GLU A 94 -7.23 8.14 4.21
C GLU A 94 -6.66 7.27 3.10
N SER A 95 -5.74 6.38 3.44
CA SER A 95 -5.15 5.45 2.48
C SER A 95 -4.57 4.23 3.15
N PHE A 96 -4.62 3.10 2.43
CA PHE A 96 -3.86 1.89 2.72
C PHE A 96 -2.52 1.85 1.97
N VAL A 97 -2.35 2.71 0.94
CA VAL A 97 -1.19 2.71 0.06
C VAL A 97 -0.26 3.86 0.41
N PHE A 98 1.01 3.55 0.61
CA PHE A 98 2.03 4.49 1.05
C PHE A 98 3.24 4.47 0.15
N ARG A 99 4.01 5.55 0.16
CA ARG A 99 5.42 5.56 -0.22
C ARG A 99 6.28 6.04 0.93
N VAL A 100 7.49 5.53 1.04
CA VAL A 100 8.44 6.00 2.03
C VAL A 100 9.14 7.28 1.57
N LYS A 101 9.28 8.24 2.47
CA LYS A 101 10.07 9.46 2.25
C LYS A 101 11.43 9.34 2.94
N THR A 102 11.44 8.94 4.20
CA THR A 102 12.65 8.73 5.00
C THR A 102 12.44 7.62 6.01
N VAL A 103 13.52 6.96 6.37
CA VAL A 103 13.59 6.04 7.51
C VAL A 103 14.85 6.39 8.29
N ASP A 104 14.75 6.53 9.60
CA ASP A 104 15.89 6.75 10.48
C ASP A 104 16.47 5.43 11.03
N ASP A 105 17.57 5.52 11.77
CA ASP A 105 18.27 4.36 12.35
C ASP A 105 17.44 3.63 13.43
N ASP A 106 16.46 4.30 14.02
CA ASP A 106 15.53 3.76 15.01
C ASP A 106 14.26 3.16 14.38
N CYS A 107 14.25 3.02 13.06
CA CYS A 107 13.09 2.53 12.27
C CYS A 107 11.84 3.42 12.36
N CYS A 108 11.96 4.69 12.72
CA CYS A 108 10.91 5.67 12.52
C CYS A 108 10.90 6.10 11.06
N ALA A 109 9.76 6.00 10.42
CA ALA A 109 9.60 6.32 9.00
C ALA A 109 8.61 7.46 8.79
N VAL A 110 8.92 8.32 7.84
CA VAL A 110 7.96 9.28 7.27
C VAL A 110 7.37 8.64 6.02
N LEU A 111 6.09 8.38 6.06
CA LEU A 111 5.33 7.80 4.95
C LEU A 111 4.38 8.85 4.37
N GLU A 112 4.33 8.94 3.06
CA GLU A 112 3.34 9.73 2.35
C GLU A 112 2.17 8.86 1.93
N LEU A 113 0.95 9.33 2.17
CA LEU A 113 -0.28 8.69 1.71
C LEU A 113 -0.38 8.84 0.20
N LEU A 114 -0.73 7.75 -0.48
CA LEU A 114 -1.03 7.75 -1.90
C LEU A 114 -2.52 7.57 -2.12
N ALA A 115 -3.05 8.20 -3.15
CA ALA A 115 -4.45 8.09 -3.54
C ALA A 115 -4.55 7.81 -5.04
N PHE A 116 -5.69 7.30 -5.49
CA PHE A 116 -5.99 7.26 -6.91
C PHE A 116 -6.69 8.54 -7.31
N ALA A 117 -6.25 9.16 -8.40
CA ALA A 117 -6.91 10.31 -8.98
C ALA A 117 -8.35 9.90 -9.31
N GLU A 118 -9.32 10.65 -8.81
CA GLU A 118 -10.68 10.49 -9.30
C GLU A 118 -10.66 10.78 -10.81
N ASP A 119 -11.23 9.87 -11.62
CA ASP A 119 -11.42 10.12 -13.04
C ASP A 119 -11.97 11.54 -13.19
N GLY A 120 -11.12 12.42 -13.72
CA GLY A 120 -11.45 13.82 -13.88
C GLY A 120 -12.69 13.97 -14.75
N GLY A 121 -13.83 13.88 -14.13
CA GLY A 121 -15.05 14.40 -14.68
C GLY A 121 -14.79 15.86 -15.01
N ARG A 122 -14.41 16.17 -16.25
CA ARG A 122 -14.55 17.52 -16.79
C ARG A 122 -15.99 17.92 -16.51
N GLY A 123 -16.16 18.64 -15.42
CA GLY A 123 -17.42 19.29 -15.10
C GLY A 123 -17.67 20.36 -16.13
N ASP A 124 -18.20 20.01 -17.27
CA ASP A 124 -18.97 20.92 -18.09
C ASP A 124 -20.40 20.94 -17.56
N GLY A 125 -20.79 22.13 -17.22
CA GLY A 125 -21.99 22.45 -16.51
C GLY A 125 -23.28 21.96 -17.18
N GLY A 126 -24.27 21.80 -16.31
CA GLY A 126 -25.66 22.02 -16.65
C GLY A 126 -26.39 20.82 -17.22
N GLY A 127 -27.17 20.16 -16.40
CA GLY A 127 -28.19 19.22 -16.85
C GLY A 127 -29.04 18.72 -15.70
N ARG A 128 -30.14 19.40 -15.42
CA ARG A 128 -31.28 18.83 -14.66
C ARG A 128 -31.76 17.58 -15.39
N GLY A 129 -31.86 16.47 -14.72
CA GLY A 129 -32.48 15.26 -15.23
C GLY A 129 -32.84 14.30 -14.09
N ASP A 130 -34.10 14.35 -13.67
CA ASP A 130 -34.75 13.29 -12.92
C ASP A 130 -34.66 11.99 -13.74
N GLY A 131 -34.30 10.90 -13.07
CA GLY A 131 -34.40 9.59 -13.70
C GLY A 131 -33.70 8.51 -12.89
N GLY A 132 -34.49 7.78 -12.08
CA GLY A 132 -34.04 6.65 -11.29
C GLY A 132 -33.34 5.57 -12.11
N GLY A 133 -32.14 5.25 -11.75
CA GLY A 133 -31.38 4.09 -12.20
C GLY A 133 -30.59 3.57 -11.01
N ARG A 134 -31.03 2.42 -10.49
CA ARG A 134 -30.29 1.63 -9.52
C ARG A 134 -29.00 1.10 -10.15
N GLY A 135 -27.99 1.91 -10.15
CA GLY A 135 -26.60 1.47 -10.32
C GLY A 135 -25.97 1.54 -8.94
N GLY A 136 -25.72 0.40 -8.33
CA GLY A 136 -25.05 0.35 -7.04
C GLY A 136 -23.69 1.03 -7.17
N ARG A 137 -23.54 2.23 -6.59
CA ARG A 137 -22.25 2.70 -6.14
C ARG A 137 -21.77 1.64 -5.16
N LYS A 138 -20.77 0.87 -5.53
CA LYS A 138 -19.95 0.18 -4.55
C LYS A 138 -19.45 1.29 -3.65
N ASP A 139 -19.84 1.26 -2.39
CA ASP A 139 -19.30 2.13 -1.37
C ASP A 139 -17.79 1.88 -1.37
N LYS A 140 -17.02 2.83 -1.91
CA LYS A 140 -15.55 2.79 -1.93
C LYS A 140 -14.95 3.06 -0.54
N ASP A 141 -15.79 3.21 0.48
CA ASP A 141 -15.44 3.35 1.89
C ASP A 141 -15.24 1.97 2.55
N GLY A 142 -14.49 1.09 1.90
CA GLY A 142 -14.19 -0.22 2.48
C GLY A 142 -13.02 -0.13 3.45
N ASP A 143 -13.13 -0.82 4.59
CA ASP A 143 -12.03 -1.04 5.55
C ASP A 143 -10.98 -2.05 5.01
N ASP A 144 -10.86 -2.19 3.69
CA ASP A 144 -10.05 -3.17 2.98
C ASP A 144 -9.24 -2.49 1.86
N PRO A 145 -7.92 -2.71 1.78
CA PRO A 145 -7.09 -2.16 0.72
C PRO A 145 -7.51 -2.59 -0.69
N CYS A 146 -8.12 -3.77 -0.86
CA CYS A 146 -8.62 -4.20 -2.15
C CYS A 146 -9.72 -3.27 -2.67
N ASN A 147 -10.56 -2.73 -1.79
CA ASN A 147 -11.59 -1.75 -2.21
C ASN A 147 -10.99 -0.44 -2.72
N GLN A 148 -9.80 -0.08 -2.23
CA GLN A 148 -9.08 1.10 -2.70
C GLN A 148 -8.38 0.85 -4.05
N ILE A 149 -7.87 -0.37 -4.27
CA ILE A 149 -6.97 -0.70 -5.39
C ILE A 149 -7.72 -1.35 -6.56
N ASP A 150 -8.78 -2.12 -6.27
CA ASP A 150 -9.49 -2.92 -7.27
C ASP A 150 -10.05 -2.04 -8.41
N GLU A 151 -9.81 -2.48 -9.64
CA GLU A 151 -10.19 -1.77 -10.87
C GLU A 151 -9.49 -0.41 -11.08
N GLN A 152 -8.50 -0.02 -10.23
CA GLN A 152 -7.73 1.20 -10.42
C GLN A 152 -6.57 0.96 -11.39
N LYS A 153 -6.24 1.97 -12.19
CA LYS A 153 -5.07 1.93 -13.04
C LYS A 153 -3.85 2.38 -12.26
N LEU A 154 -2.72 1.75 -12.52
CA LEU A 154 -1.46 2.09 -11.87
C LEU A 154 -1.03 3.55 -12.16
N GLU A 155 -1.33 4.05 -13.35
CA GLU A 155 -1.05 5.41 -13.81
C GLU A 155 -1.89 6.50 -13.11
N ASP A 156 -3.00 6.10 -12.47
CA ASP A 156 -3.88 7.02 -11.72
C ASP A 156 -3.44 7.19 -10.27
N LEU A 157 -2.40 6.46 -9.83
CA LEU A 157 -1.84 6.61 -8.49
C LEU A 157 -1.11 7.96 -8.37
N VAL A 158 -1.46 8.73 -7.36
CA VAL A 158 -0.92 10.07 -7.14
C VAL A 158 -0.42 10.26 -5.72
N ALA A 159 0.57 11.14 -5.56
CA ALA A 159 1.05 11.60 -4.27
C ALA A 159 0.07 12.62 -3.69
N THR A 160 -0.36 12.43 -2.44
CA THR A 160 -1.28 13.37 -1.78
C THR A 160 -0.57 14.57 -1.19
N GLY A 161 0.74 14.51 -0.98
CA GLY A 161 1.51 15.49 -0.23
C GLY A 161 1.34 15.37 1.29
N ILE A 162 0.54 14.42 1.76
CA ILE A 162 0.23 14.24 3.18
C ILE A 162 1.11 13.14 3.75
N CYS A 163 1.88 13.47 4.78
CA CYS A 163 2.82 12.55 5.41
C CYS A 163 2.39 12.23 6.85
N ILE A 164 2.66 10.99 7.25
CA ILE A 164 2.54 10.50 8.61
C ILE A 164 3.87 9.95 9.09
N THR A 165 4.13 10.01 10.38
CA THR A 165 5.30 9.37 10.99
C THR A 165 4.85 8.10 11.71
N VAL A 166 5.55 7.01 11.46
CA VAL A 166 5.24 5.70 12.03
C VAL A 166 6.50 5.02 12.57
N ASP A 167 6.34 4.18 13.57
CA ASP A 167 7.35 3.22 14.00
C ASP A 167 7.15 1.91 13.24
N LEU A 168 8.12 1.56 12.39
CA LEU A 168 8.05 0.35 11.56
C LEU A 168 8.07 -0.93 12.40
N SER A 169 8.55 -0.89 13.63
CA SER A 169 8.52 -2.03 14.55
C SER A 169 7.10 -2.46 14.96
N CYS A 170 6.11 -1.61 14.70
CA CYS A 170 4.70 -1.89 14.95
C CYS A 170 4.06 -2.77 13.86
N PHE A 171 4.75 -3.01 12.76
CA PHE A 171 4.22 -3.78 11.63
C PHE A 171 4.88 -5.17 11.55
N CYS A 172 4.16 -6.14 11.01
CA CYS A 172 4.62 -7.52 10.89
C CYS A 172 4.68 -8.03 9.45
N ALA A 173 4.07 -7.32 8.49
CA ALA A 173 4.12 -7.65 7.07
C ALA A 173 4.03 -6.41 6.19
N ILE A 174 4.50 -6.56 4.95
CA ILE A 174 4.46 -5.56 3.90
C ILE A 174 4.10 -6.24 2.57
N THR A 175 3.26 -5.59 1.78
CA THR A 175 3.00 -5.96 0.38
C THR A 175 3.39 -4.79 -0.50
N CYS A 176 4.26 -5.01 -1.48
CA CYS A 176 4.62 -3.99 -2.44
C CYS A 176 3.78 -4.09 -3.71
N LEU A 177 3.40 -2.95 -4.23
CA LEU A 177 2.82 -2.82 -5.56
C LEU A 177 3.97 -2.67 -6.58
N PRO A 178 3.70 -2.86 -7.89
CA PRO A 178 4.68 -2.56 -8.93
C PRO A 178 5.21 -1.13 -8.81
N ALA A 179 6.48 -0.93 -9.19
CA ALA A 179 7.08 0.39 -9.22
C ALA A 179 6.34 1.31 -10.20
N VAL A 180 6.19 2.57 -9.82
CA VAL A 180 5.45 3.59 -10.58
C VAL A 180 6.24 4.88 -10.72
N SER A 181 5.81 5.73 -11.66
CA SER A 181 6.25 7.11 -11.78
C SER A 181 5.19 8.01 -11.14
N LEU A 182 5.52 8.64 -10.01
CA LEU A 182 4.67 9.62 -9.34
C LEU A 182 5.26 11.02 -9.54
N PHE A 183 4.45 11.95 -9.98
CA PHE A 183 4.81 13.36 -10.18
C PHE A 183 4.01 14.28 -9.24
#